data_3cdcd12bef68be0f270632f5a0b68191
#
_entry.id   3cdcd12bef68be0f270632f5a0b68191
#
_cell.length_a   1.000
_cell.length_b   1.000
_cell.length_c   1.000
_cell.angle_alpha   90.00
_cell.angle_beta   90.00
_cell.angle_gamma   90.00
#
_symmetry.space_group_name_H-M   'P 1'
#
loop_
_entity.id
_entity.type
_entity.pdbx_description
1 polymer ?
#
loop_
_entity_poly.entity_id
_entity_poly.type
_entity_poly.pdbx_seq_one_letter_code
_entity_poly.pdbx_strand_id
1 'polypeptide(L)'
;LDSLSLNTKLIEASEQGELASVEKLLGEGASVDYKDAAGRTALMAATQNNQIAIAKRLIEAGSDVNTRDITQLSPFICSAANGFYEILRLMIAGGADLKSVNRFGGTALLPSSEKGYLKTVEVCIDAGVPVNHVNDLGWSALLEAVILGNGGRLYSDIIEALVQAGADVHLPDRDGLSSLQHAEENGQHKVVKILEHSFQENNEVVKQAKALANSDQYEEAISVMDRALEVDADNLDFIYYKGYFLQELKRYEEALQCYESILSMDPANLEFYFYTANCLRLWKKPEEALQEYDKACELAPNETFYRYHKSNYLRELGRHEEAVIEMDKLLALQPNRYDFSFHKANSLRSLGKHKEAIEAIENAIKNDPTNPLYHSHKKQSLELLG
;
A
#
# COMPACT_ATOMS: atom_id res chain seq x y z
N LEU A 1 19.43 -9.21 -34.49
CA LEU A 1 18.72 -8.13 -33.82
C LEU A 1 19.74 -7.20 -33.14
N ASP A 2 19.60 -5.90 -33.27
CA ASP A 2 20.41 -4.92 -32.57
C ASP A 2 20.23 -5.11 -31.05
N SER A 3 21.28 -4.95 -30.26
CA SER A 3 21.27 -5.15 -28.80
C SER A 3 20.21 -4.23 -28.11
N LEU A 4 20.01 -3.01 -28.62
CA LEU A 4 18.98 -2.09 -28.16
C LEU A 4 17.57 -2.66 -28.36
N SER A 5 17.31 -3.28 -29.52
CA SER A 5 16.03 -3.93 -29.84
C SER A 5 15.76 -5.13 -28.92
N LEU A 6 16.80 -5.93 -28.59
CA LEU A 6 16.66 -7.05 -27.66
C LEU A 6 16.30 -6.59 -26.24
N ASN A 7 16.99 -5.55 -25.75
CA ASN A 7 16.79 -5.01 -24.41
C ASN A 7 15.40 -4.40 -24.24
N THR A 8 14.91 -3.63 -25.23
CA THR A 8 13.56 -3.07 -25.20
C THR A 8 12.50 -4.16 -25.20
N LYS A 9 12.67 -5.18 -26.04
CA LYS A 9 11.76 -6.34 -26.06
C LYS A 9 11.77 -7.13 -24.76
N LEU A 10 12.91 -7.20 -24.06
CA LEU A 10 12.98 -7.84 -22.75
C LEU A 10 12.09 -7.12 -21.73
N ILE A 11 12.08 -5.78 -21.71
CA ILE A 11 11.19 -5.00 -20.85
C ILE A 11 9.73 -5.25 -21.22
N GLU A 12 9.39 -5.17 -22.51
CA GLU A 12 8.02 -5.39 -23.00
C GLU A 12 7.50 -6.80 -22.65
N ALA A 13 8.29 -7.84 -22.94
CA ALA A 13 7.93 -9.22 -22.60
C ALA A 13 7.77 -9.43 -21.07
N SER A 14 8.61 -8.75 -20.29
CA SER A 14 8.53 -8.79 -18.82
C SER A 14 7.27 -8.10 -18.29
N GLU A 15 6.87 -7.00 -18.90
CA GLU A 15 5.64 -6.28 -18.58
C GLU A 15 4.39 -7.11 -18.93
N GLN A 16 4.40 -7.79 -20.08
CA GLN A 16 3.28 -8.57 -20.60
C GLN A 16 3.13 -9.96 -19.97
N GLY A 17 4.11 -10.42 -19.21
CA GLY A 17 4.06 -11.74 -18.59
C GLY A 17 4.49 -12.90 -19.49
N GLU A 18 5.24 -12.61 -20.55
CA GLU A 18 5.67 -13.59 -21.56
C GLU A 18 6.97 -14.31 -21.15
N LEU A 19 6.90 -15.24 -20.20
CA LEU A 19 8.09 -15.94 -19.67
C LEU A 19 8.94 -16.59 -20.76
N ALA A 20 8.34 -17.28 -21.72
CA ALA A 20 9.07 -17.93 -22.81
C ALA A 20 9.84 -16.93 -23.69
N SER A 21 9.25 -15.75 -23.95
CA SER A 21 9.90 -14.65 -24.65
C SER A 21 11.07 -14.09 -23.85
N VAL A 22 10.89 -13.92 -22.53
CA VAL A 22 11.95 -13.47 -21.62
C VAL A 22 13.13 -14.43 -21.64
N GLU A 23 12.90 -15.74 -21.50
CA GLU A 23 13.95 -16.76 -21.54
C GLU A 23 14.71 -16.75 -22.87
N LYS A 24 14.00 -16.67 -23.99
CA LYS A 24 14.59 -16.57 -25.31
C LYS A 24 15.49 -15.34 -25.45
N LEU A 25 14.98 -14.16 -25.06
CA LEU A 25 15.70 -12.88 -25.15
C LEU A 25 16.95 -12.86 -24.28
N LEU A 26 16.88 -13.43 -23.07
CA LEU A 26 18.06 -13.62 -22.21
C LEU A 26 19.09 -14.54 -22.86
N GLY A 27 18.65 -15.61 -23.50
CA GLY A 27 19.51 -16.53 -24.26
C GLY A 27 20.17 -15.87 -25.49
N GLU A 28 19.53 -14.88 -26.08
CA GLU A 28 20.06 -14.08 -27.19
C GLU A 28 20.97 -12.93 -26.73
N GLY A 29 21.16 -12.74 -25.40
CA GLY A 29 22.08 -11.77 -24.83
C GLY A 29 21.46 -10.41 -24.49
N ALA A 30 20.14 -10.34 -24.30
CA ALA A 30 19.51 -9.14 -23.77
C ALA A 30 20.05 -8.80 -22.38
N SER A 31 20.32 -7.52 -22.13
CA SER A 31 20.84 -7.03 -20.84
C SER A 31 19.72 -6.85 -19.83
N VAL A 32 19.85 -7.49 -18.66
CA VAL A 32 18.93 -7.31 -17.52
C VAL A 32 19.01 -5.91 -16.88
N ASP A 33 20.13 -5.21 -17.06
CA ASP A 33 20.40 -3.90 -16.46
C ASP A 33 20.03 -2.73 -17.39
N TYR A 34 19.58 -3.02 -18.61
CA TYR A 34 19.11 -1.97 -19.51
C TYR A 34 17.92 -1.23 -18.93
N LYS A 35 17.94 0.11 -19.05
CA LYS A 35 16.88 1.00 -18.58
C LYS A 35 16.16 1.67 -19.76
N ASP A 36 14.84 1.67 -19.73
CA ASP A 36 14.02 2.45 -20.66
C ASP A 36 14.05 3.95 -20.34
N ALA A 37 13.29 4.75 -21.09
CA ALA A 37 13.21 6.21 -20.88
C ALA A 37 12.68 6.60 -19.49
N ALA A 38 11.90 5.74 -18.84
CA ALA A 38 11.44 5.92 -17.47
C ALA A 38 12.44 5.42 -16.40
N GLY A 39 13.60 4.93 -16.84
CA GLY A 39 14.61 4.35 -15.96
C GLY A 39 14.24 2.95 -15.45
N ARG A 40 13.22 2.30 -16.02
CA ARG A 40 12.79 0.96 -15.62
C ARG A 40 13.68 -0.10 -16.23
N THR A 41 14.06 -1.09 -15.44
CA THR A 41 14.61 -2.35 -15.90
C THR A 41 13.50 -3.36 -16.22
N ALA A 42 13.84 -4.48 -16.87
CA ALA A 42 12.91 -5.59 -17.06
C ALA A 42 12.34 -6.09 -15.71
N LEU A 43 13.15 -6.11 -14.66
CA LEU A 43 12.72 -6.50 -13.32
C LEU A 43 11.68 -5.51 -12.74
N MET A 44 11.85 -4.21 -12.94
CA MET A 44 10.85 -3.21 -12.53
C MET A 44 9.53 -3.42 -13.29
N ALA A 45 9.58 -3.61 -14.61
CA ALA A 45 8.39 -3.86 -15.44
C ALA A 45 7.63 -5.11 -15.00
N ALA A 46 8.35 -6.20 -14.73
CA ALA A 46 7.79 -7.44 -14.18
C ALA A 46 7.14 -7.21 -12.79
N THR A 47 7.81 -6.45 -11.94
CA THR A 47 7.33 -6.15 -10.58
C THR A 47 6.05 -5.31 -10.61
N GLN A 48 6.00 -4.26 -11.42
CA GLN A 48 4.81 -3.39 -11.56
C GLN A 48 3.56 -4.18 -12.00
N ASN A 49 3.76 -5.26 -12.74
CA ASN A 49 2.68 -6.09 -13.27
C ASN A 49 2.50 -7.42 -12.51
N ASN A 50 3.15 -7.56 -11.35
CA ASN A 50 3.09 -8.76 -10.51
C ASN A 50 3.43 -10.07 -11.24
N GLN A 51 4.44 -10.02 -12.12
CA GLN A 51 4.91 -11.18 -12.91
C GLN A 51 5.93 -11.98 -12.10
N ILE A 52 5.46 -12.83 -11.18
CA ILE A 52 6.28 -13.51 -10.18
C ILE A 52 7.35 -14.41 -10.83
N ALA A 53 6.96 -15.25 -11.79
CA ALA A 53 7.89 -16.18 -12.47
C ALA A 53 8.97 -15.43 -13.24
N ILE A 54 8.62 -14.32 -13.87
CA ILE A 54 9.56 -13.47 -14.62
C ILE A 54 10.49 -12.73 -13.67
N ALA A 55 9.97 -12.16 -12.59
CA ALA A 55 10.79 -11.51 -11.57
C ALA A 55 11.85 -12.50 -11.02
N LYS A 56 11.44 -13.72 -10.68
CA LYS A 56 12.35 -14.79 -10.25
C LYS A 56 13.42 -15.06 -11.30
N ARG A 57 13.02 -15.26 -12.55
CA ARG A 57 13.95 -15.58 -13.66
C ARG A 57 14.95 -14.45 -13.91
N LEU A 58 14.51 -13.19 -13.83
CA LEU A 58 15.39 -12.03 -14.01
C LEU A 58 16.39 -11.87 -12.85
N ILE A 59 15.97 -12.12 -11.60
CA ILE A 59 16.88 -12.12 -10.44
C ILE A 59 17.93 -13.23 -10.59
N GLU A 60 17.54 -14.43 -11.00
CA GLU A 60 18.46 -15.53 -11.31
C GLU A 60 19.43 -15.20 -12.45
N ALA A 61 19.03 -14.33 -13.37
CA ALA A 61 19.89 -13.84 -14.46
C ALA A 61 20.79 -12.67 -14.02
N GLY A 62 20.74 -12.24 -12.75
CA GLY A 62 21.61 -11.22 -12.17
C GLY A 62 21.03 -9.81 -12.14
N SER A 63 19.71 -9.61 -12.33
CA SER A 63 19.10 -8.30 -12.16
C SER A 63 19.31 -7.75 -10.74
N ASP A 64 19.69 -6.48 -10.64
CA ASP A 64 19.83 -5.79 -9.38
C ASP A 64 18.44 -5.33 -8.84
N VAL A 65 18.05 -5.90 -7.70
CA VAL A 65 16.78 -5.60 -7.00
C VAL A 65 16.72 -4.18 -6.41
N ASN A 66 17.87 -3.48 -6.36
CA ASN A 66 18.00 -2.12 -5.79
C ASN A 66 18.04 -1.02 -6.86
N THR A 67 18.03 -1.35 -8.13
CA THR A 67 18.06 -0.38 -9.22
C THR A 67 16.81 0.50 -9.21
N ARG A 68 17.01 1.82 -9.20
CA ARG A 68 15.92 2.79 -9.14
C ARG A 68 15.54 3.32 -10.52
N ASP A 69 14.25 3.57 -10.73
CA ASP A 69 13.73 4.30 -11.87
C ASP A 69 13.87 5.84 -11.69
N ILE A 70 13.36 6.62 -12.64
CA ILE A 70 13.42 8.10 -12.58
C ILE A 70 12.60 8.67 -11.42
N THR A 71 11.65 7.92 -10.86
CA THR A 71 10.83 8.32 -9.70
C THR A 71 11.47 7.92 -8.37
N GLN A 72 12.71 7.41 -8.40
CA GLN A 72 13.43 6.88 -7.25
C GLN A 72 12.81 5.63 -6.64
N LEU A 73 12.01 4.89 -7.40
CA LEU A 73 11.39 3.64 -6.97
C LEU A 73 12.27 2.46 -7.37
N SER A 74 12.58 1.58 -6.41
CA SER A 74 13.23 0.29 -6.67
C SER A 74 12.20 -0.82 -6.82
N PRO A 75 12.53 -1.96 -7.47
CA PRO A 75 11.65 -3.13 -7.50
C PRO A 75 11.26 -3.60 -6.09
N PHE A 76 12.17 -3.55 -5.13
CA PHE A 76 11.92 -3.89 -3.74
C PHE A 76 10.80 -3.04 -3.13
N ILE A 77 10.93 -1.70 -3.17
CA ILE A 77 9.91 -0.80 -2.62
C ILE A 77 8.61 -0.87 -3.44
N CYS A 78 8.71 -1.01 -4.76
CA CYS A 78 7.55 -1.17 -5.65
C CYS A 78 6.70 -2.38 -5.25
N SER A 79 7.31 -3.53 -4.99
CA SER A 79 6.60 -4.74 -4.57
C SER A 79 5.87 -4.54 -3.24
N ALA A 80 6.50 -3.87 -2.27
CA ALA A 80 5.89 -3.55 -0.98
C ALA A 80 4.73 -2.56 -1.13
N ALA A 81 4.91 -1.50 -1.91
CA ALA A 81 3.90 -0.47 -2.15
C ALA A 81 2.66 -0.96 -2.91
N ASN A 82 2.74 -2.12 -3.55
CA ASN A 82 1.63 -2.74 -4.29
C ASN A 82 1.08 -4.01 -3.63
N GLY A 83 1.59 -4.42 -2.48
CA GLY A 83 1.12 -5.61 -1.77
C GLY A 83 1.56 -6.93 -2.40
N PHE A 84 2.61 -6.92 -3.23
CA PHE A 84 3.11 -8.10 -3.94
C PHE A 84 4.13 -8.85 -3.08
N TYR A 85 3.67 -9.47 -2.01
CA TYR A 85 4.55 -10.07 -1.00
C TYR A 85 5.40 -11.23 -1.55
N GLU A 86 4.93 -11.96 -2.55
CA GLU A 86 5.70 -13.04 -3.18
C GLU A 86 6.91 -12.48 -3.92
N ILE A 87 6.73 -11.41 -4.70
CA ILE A 87 7.82 -10.67 -5.35
C ILE A 87 8.72 -10.01 -4.29
N LEU A 88 8.14 -9.44 -3.26
CA LEU A 88 8.90 -8.84 -2.16
C LEU A 88 9.86 -9.85 -1.53
N ARG A 89 9.42 -11.08 -1.27
CA ARG A 89 10.28 -12.17 -0.79
C ARG A 89 11.43 -12.48 -1.75
N LEU A 90 11.16 -12.48 -3.06
CA LEU A 90 12.20 -12.67 -4.07
C LEU A 90 13.23 -11.54 -4.04
N MET A 91 12.79 -10.27 -3.88
CA MET A 91 13.68 -9.12 -3.76
C MET A 91 14.57 -9.20 -2.51
N ILE A 92 13.98 -9.60 -1.37
CA ILE A 92 14.72 -9.79 -0.10
C ILE A 92 15.77 -10.90 -0.28
N ALA A 93 15.40 -12.03 -0.83
CA ALA A 93 16.33 -13.13 -1.11
C ALA A 93 17.42 -12.73 -2.13
N GLY A 94 17.11 -11.82 -3.04
CA GLY A 94 18.03 -11.26 -4.04
C GLY A 94 18.95 -10.15 -3.52
N GLY A 95 18.93 -9.85 -2.23
CA GLY A 95 19.84 -8.89 -1.59
C GLY A 95 19.31 -7.45 -1.57
N ALA A 96 18.00 -7.25 -1.43
CA ALA A 96 17.42 -5.92 -1.29
C ALA A 96 18.01 -5.17 -0.09
N ASP A 97 18.30 -3.88 -0.28
CA ASP A 97 18.65 -2.97 0.81
C ASP A 97 17.39 -2.65 1.63
N LEU A 98 17.27 -3.29 2.79
CA LEU A 98 16.11 -3.16 3.69
C LEU A 98 15.94 -1.76 4.28
N LYS A 99 16.99 -0.92 4.24
CA LYS A 99 16.98 0.47 4.71
C LYS A 99 16.72 1.47 3.58
N SER A 100 16.61 1.01 2.33
CA SER A 100 16.35 1.88 1.20
C SER A 100 14.99 2.57 1.35
N VAL A 101 14.92 3.81 0.85
CA VAL A 101 13.72 4.65 0.95
C VAL A 101 13.24 5.07 -0.43
N ASN A 102 11.96 5.33 -0.55
CA ASN A 102 11.36 5.95 -1.73
C ASN A 102 11.64 7.47 -1.75
N ARG A 103 11.12 8.17 -2.76
CA ARG A 103 11.27 9.64 -2.91
C ARG A 103 10.68 10.46 -1.75
N PHE A 104 9.88 9.84 -0.89
CA PHE A 104 9.25 10.47 0.30
C PHE A 104 9.96 10.08 1.60
N GLY A 105 11.13 9.45 1.51
CA GLY A 105 11.89 9.00 2.66
C GLY A 105 11.31 7.78 3.37
N GLY A 106 10.30 7.10 2.80
CA GLY A 106 9.67 5.92 3.40
C GLY A 106 10.36 4.62 2.98
N THR A 107 10.64 3.73 3.95
CA THR A 107 11.07 2.36 3.67
C THR A 107 9.90 1.53 3.10
N ALA A 108 10.16 0.29 2.71
CA ALA A 108 9.13 -0.63 2.20
C ALA A 108 7.96 -0.83 3.18
N LEU A 109 8.20 -0.71 4.48
CA LEU A 109 7.19 -0.90 5.54
C LEU A 109 6.12 0.20 5.56
N LEU A 110 6.47 1.44 5.21
CA LEU A 110 5.54 2.56 5.29
C LEU A 110 4.40 2.46 4.28
N PRO A 111 4.64 2.38 2.95
CA PRO A 111 3.54 2.30 1.99
C PRO A 111 2.69 1.03 2.13
N SER A 112 3.25 -0.07 2.61
CA SER A 112 2.47 -1.28 2.89
C SER A 112 1.56 -1.11 4.10
N SER A 113 2.00 -0.40 5.14
CA SER A 113 1.18 -0.07 6.32
C SER A 113 0.08 0.93 5.99
N GLU A 114 0.40 1.98 5.24
CA GLU A 114 -0.56 2.98 4.76
C GLU A 114 -1.73 2.34 3.99
N LYS A 115 -1.39 1.44 3.06
CA LYS A 115 -2.37 0.89 2.13
C LYS A 115 -3.11 -0.37 2.63
N GLY A 116 -2.78 -0.85 3.81
CA GLY A 116 -3.46 -2.00 4.39
C GLY A 116 -2.97 -3.35 3.86
N TYR A 117 -1.71 -3.48 3.48
CA TYR A 117 -1.14 -4.74 3.00
C TYR A 117 -0.50 -5.54 4.14
N LEU A 118 -1.34 -6.13 5.00
CA LEU A 118 -0.88 -6.84 6.20
C LEU A 118 0.20 -7.88 5.92
N LYS A 119 0.01 -8.73 4.92
CA LYS A 119 1.01 -9.78 4.60
C LYS A 119 2.35 -9.19 4.19
N THR A 120 2.33 -8.09 3.44
CA THR A 120 3.55 -7.35 3.05
C THR A 120 4.23 -6.73 4.27
N VAL A 121 3.45 -6.17 5.19
CA VAL A 121 3.95 -5.65 6.49
C VAL A 121 4.65 -6.75 7.26
N GLU A 122 4.03 -7.93 7.40
CA GLU A 122 4.62 -9.09 8.09
C GLU A 122 5.93 -9.53 7.43
N VAL A 123 5.97 -9.64 6.09
CA VAL A 123 7.20 -10.00 5.35
C VAL A 123 8.30 -8.96 5.56
N CYS A 124 7.99 -7.67 5.57
CA CYS A 124 8.95 -6.61 5.88
C CYS A 124 9.51 -6.72 7.31
N ILE A 125 8.64 -6.99 8.29
CA ILE A 125 9.02 -7.16 9.70
C ILE A 125 9.95 -8.35 9.85
N ASP A 126 9.57 -9.50 9.30
CA ASP A 126 10.34 -10.75 9.38
C ASP A 126 11.72 -10.62 8.72
N ALA A 127 11.83 -9.83 7.68
CA ALA A 127 13.08 -9.54 7.00
C ALA A 127 13.99 -8.56 7.76
N GLY A 128 13.46 -7.82 8.74
CA GLY A 128 14.21 -6.84 9.51
C GLY A 128 14.23 -5.43 8.91
N VAL A 129 13.21 -5.07 8.11
CA VAL A 129 13.02 -3.66 7.72
C VAL A 129 12.83 -2.80 8.98
N PRO A 130 13.53 -1.63 9.10
CA PRO A 130 13.46 -0.83 10.31
C PRO A 130 12.04 -0.38 10.66
N VAL A 131 11.54 -0.82 11.83
CA VAL A 131 10.14 -0.59 12.26
C VAL A 131 9.87 0.86 12.66
N ASN A 132 10.89 1.54 13.22
CA ASN A 132 10.77 2.91 13.74
C ASN A 132 11.32 3.97 12.77
N HIS A 133 11.55 3.60 11.51
CA HIS A 133 11.97 4.58 10.49
C HIS A 133 10.88 5.64 10.28
N VAL A 134 11.30 6.90 10.16
CA VAL A 134 10.41 8.05 9.95
C VAL A 134 10.65 8.59 8.54
N ASN A 135 9.58 8.80 7.79
CA ASN A 135 9.64 9.40 6.47
C ASN A 135 9.77 10.93 6.51
N ASP A 136 9.85 11.56 5.34
CA ASP A 136 9.99 13.01 5.22
C ASP A 136 8.72 13.80 5.65
N LEU A 137 7.57 13.14 5.78
CA LEU A 137 6.36 13.71 6.39
C LEU A 137 6.42 13.71 7.93
N GLY A 138 7.40 13.05 8.53
CA GLY A 138 7.53 12.91 9.98
C GLY A 138 6.74 11.72 10.54
N TRP A 139 6.37 10.75 9.73
CA TRP A 139 5.56 9.60 10.14
C TRP A 139 6.35 8.29 10.09
N SER A 140 6.18 7.48 11.13
CA SER A 140 6.57 6.07 11.14
C SER A 140 5.48 5.20 10.50
N ALA A 141 5.77 3.94 10.23
CA ALA A 141 4.77 2.98 9.75
C ALA A 141 3.57 2.87 10.72
N LEU A 142 3.83 2.92 12.03
CA LEU A 142 2.78 2.91 13.05
C LEU A 142 1.89 4.16 12.98
N LEU A 143 2.50 5.34 12.85
CA LEU A 143 1.74 6.59 12.67
C LEU A 143 0.91 6.57 11.39
N GLU A 144 1.46 6.11 10.27
CA GLU A 144 0.69 5.97 9.02
C GLU A 144 -0.51 5.03 9.19
N ALA A 145 -0.33 3.87 9.82
CA ALA A 145 -1.41 2.92 10.03
C ALA A 145 -2.52 3.46 10.93
N VAL A 146 -2.19 4.29 11.92
CA VAL A 146 -3.18 4.92 12.83
C VAL A 146 -3.86 6.12 12.17
N ILE A 147 -3.09 7.03 11.56
CA ILE A 147 -3.60 8.29 11.00
C ILE A 147 -4.41 8.04 9.71
N LEU A 148 -3.94 7.15 8.86
CA LEU A 148 -4.52 6.86 7.55
C LEU A 148 -5.40 5.61 7.55
N GLY A 149 -5.38 4.84 8.65
CA GLY A 149 -6.29 3.73 8.90
C GLY A 149 -7.61 4.17 9.52
N ASN A 150 -8.55 3.25 9.60
CA ASN A 150 -9.87 3.47 10.19
C ASN A 150 -10.06 2.80 11.55
N GLY A 151 -9.03 2.17 12.09
CA GLY A 151 -9.11 1.38 13.32
C GLY A 151 -9.94 0.10 13.21
N GLY A 152 -10.38 -0.27 11.99
CA GLY A 152 -11.08 -1.51 11.70
C GLY A 152 -10.18 -2.74 11.79
N ARG A 153 -10.71 -3.92 11.43
CA ARG A 153 -10.03 -5.22 11.58
C ARG A 153 -8.65 -5.24 10.95
N LEU A 154 -8.55 -4.85 9.69
CA LEU A 154 -7.31 -4.89 8.93
C LEU A 154 -6.23 -3.99 9.54
N TYR A 155 -6.57 -2.72 9.82
CA TYR A 155 -5.60 -1.79 10.39
C TYR A 155 -5.25 -2.12 11.85
N SER A 156 -6.18 -2.67 12.61
CA SER A 156 -5.87 -3.19 13.95
C SER A 156 -4.86 -4.33 13.90
N ASP A 157 -4.97 -5.24 12.94
CA ASP A 157 -4.03 -6.35 12.75
C ASP A 157 -2.64 -5.84 12.31
N ILE A 158 -2.58 -4.84 11.43
CA ILE A 158 -1.32 -4.20 11.03
C ILE A 158 -0.65 -3.52 12.24
N ILE A 159 -1.41 -2.75 13.01
CA ILE A 159 -0.91 -2.03 14.19
C ILE A 159 -0.43 -3.04 15.24
N GLU A 160 -1.16 -4.12 15.47
CA GLU A 160 -0.75 -5.19 16.37
C GLU A 160 0.58 -5.82 15.92
N ALA A 161 0.74 -6.12 14.63
CA ALA A 161 1.99 -6.66 14.08
C ALA A 161 3.17 -5.70 14.27
N LEU A 162 2.97 -4.40 14.01
CA LEU A 162 3.99 -3.37 14.20
C LEU A 162 4.39 -3.23 15.68
N VAL A 163 3.42 -3.21 16.60
CA VAL A 163 3.67 -3.10 18.04
C VAL A 163 4.41 -4.33 18.55
N GLN A 164 4.03 -5.54 18.14
CA GLN A 164 4.72 -6.78 18.48
C GLN A 164 6.17 -6.83 17.95
N ALA A 165 6.43 -6.15 16.82
CA ALA A 165 7.76 -6.01 16.24
C ALA A 165 8.61 -4.91 16.89
N GLY A 166 8.10 -4.22 17.91
CA GLY A 166 8.82 -3.19 18.66
C GLY A 166 8.64 -1.76 18.13
N ALA A 167 7.53 -1.48 17.46
CA ALA A 167 7.21 -0.11 17.08
C ALA A 167 7.07 0.79 18.33
N ASP A 168 7.72 1.95 18.29
CA ASP A 168 7.67 2.93 19.37
C ASP A 168 6.33 3.68 19.34
N VAL A 169 5.46 3.35 20.28
CA VAL A 169 4.11 3.94 20.41
C VAL A 169 4.15 5.41 20.87
N HIS A 170 5.28 5.88 21.37
CA HIS A 170 5.49 7.24 21.85
C HIS A 170 6.20 8.15 20.84
N LEU A 171 6.66 7.59 19.71
CA LEU A 171 7.32 8.37 18.66
C LEU A 171 6.32 9.37 18.09
N PRO A 172 6.58 10.71 18.23
CA PRO A 172 5.63 11.71 17.80
C PRO A 172 5.76 12.01 16.31
N ASP A 173 4.70 12.53 15.74
CA ASP A 173 4.74 13.21 14.45
C ASP A 173 5.32 14.64 14.59
N ARG A 174 5.28 15.42 13.51
CA ARG A 174 5.83 16.78 13.51
C ARG A 174 5.01 17.79 14.34
N ASP A 175 3.77 17.46 14.65
CA ASP A 175 2.90 18.25 15.55
C ASP A 175 3.05 17.84 17.02
N GLY A 176 3.92 16.86 17.30
CA GLY A 176 4.20 16.36 18.63
C GLY A 176 3.18 15.33 19.13
N LEU A 177 2.30 14.82 18.26
CA LEU A 177 1.29 13.84 18.62
C LEU A 177 1.78 12.40 18.39
N SER A 178 1.63 11.56 19.39
CA SER A 178 1.94 10.13 19.31
C SER A 178 0.83 9.34 18.62
N SER A 179 1.14 8.09 18.24
CA SER A 179 0.13 7.15 17.70
C SER A 179 -1.04 6.95 18.65
N LEU A 180 -0.79 6.90 19.97
CA LEU A 180 -1.85 6.77 20.97
C LEU A 180 -2.79 7.97 20.96
N GLN A 181 -2.24 9.19 20.96
CA GLN A 181 -3.04 10.41 20.92
C GLN A 181 -3.90 10.49 19.65
N HIS A 182 -3.34 10.18 18.48
CA HIS A 182 -4.12 10.08 17.25
C HIS A 182 -5.24 9.05 17.33
N ALA A 183 -4.98 7.87 17.89
CA ALA A 183 -5.98 6.81 18.04
C ALA A 183 -7.12 7.24 19.00
N GLU A 184 -6.80 7.94 20.08
CA GLU A 184 -7.79 8.49 21.02
C GLU A 184 -8.65 9.56 20.35
N GLU A 185 -8.03 10.53 19.67
CA GLU A 185 -8.73 11.60 18.95
C GLU A 185 -9.66 11.05 17.84
N ASN A 186 -9.23 9.97 17.17
CA ASN A 186 -9.99 9.32 16.11
C ASN A 186 -11.02 8.30 16.62
N GLY A 187 -11.13 8.09 17.94
CA GLY A 187 -12.08 7.15 18.53
C GLY A 187 -11.79 5.67 18.20
N GLN A 188 -10.55 5.34 17.91
CA GLN A 188 -10.13 3.99 17.53
C GLN A 188 -9.90 3.10 18.77
N HIS A 189 -10.96 2.76 19.49
CA HIS A 189 -10.89 2.12 20.82
C HIS A 189 -10.10 0.80 20.85
N LYS A 190 -10.20 -0.04 19.82
CA LYS A 190 -9.41 -1.28 19.72
C LYS A 190 -7.92 -0.97 19.57
N VAL A 191 -7.59 0.01 18.73
CA VAL A 191 -6.21 0.46 18.50
C VAL A 191 -5.61 1.04 19.78
N VAL A 192 -6.36 1.86 20.52
CA VAL A 192 -5.92 2.37 21.83
C VAL A 192 -5.48 1.22 22.75
N LYS A 193 -6.29 0.17 22.87
CA LYS A 193 -5.93 -1.00 23.70
C LYS A 193 -4.68 -1.73 23.19
N ILE A 194 -4.48 -1.81 21.88
CA ILE A 194 -3.28 -2.41 21.30
C ILE A 194 -2.04 -1.57 21.68
N LEU A 195 -2.13 -0.24 21.51
CA LEU A 195 -1.03 0.68 21.80
C LEU A 195 -0.69 0.76 23.30
N GLU A 196 -1.67 0.56 24.18
CA GLU A 196 -1.49 0.44 25.64
C GLU A 196 -1.04 -0.95 26.09
N HIS A 197 -0.81 -1.89 25.14
CA HIS A 197 -0.50 -3.30 25.42
C HIS A 197 -1.56 -4.01 26.29
N SER A 198 -2.80 -3.53 26.29
CA SER A 198 -3.92 -4.09 27.06
C SER A 198 -4.89 -4.92 26.20
N PHE A 199 -4.69 -4.97 24.88
CA PHE A 199 -5.51 -5.78 23.99
C PHE A 199 -5.17 -7.26 24.11
N GLN A 200 -6.21 -8.09 24.22
CA GLN A 200 -6.10 -9.55 24.12
C GLN A 200 -7.17 -10.04 23.16
N GLU A 201 -6.76 -10.83 22.17
CA GLU A 201 -7.70 -11.54 21.32
C GLU A 201 -8.37 -12.65 22.14
N ASN A 202 -9.66 -12.47 22.44
CA ASN A 202 -10.41 -13.39 23.27
C ASN A 202 -11.10 -14.49 22.44
N ASN A 203 -11.16 -14.35 21.12
CA ASN A 203 -11.74 -15.36 20.25
C ASN A 203 -10.67 -16.39 19.85
N GLU A 204 -10.67 -17.53 20.51
CA GLU A 204 -9.68 -18.59 20.28
C GLU A 204 -9.72 -19.13 18.84
N VAL A 205 -10.86 -19.08 18.15
CA VAL A 205 -10.99 -19.50 16.75
C VAL A 205 -10.25 -18.52 15.84
N VAL A 206 -10.45 -17.21 16.04
CA VAL A 206 -9.74 -16.16 15.29
C VAL A 206 -8.24 -16.25 15.56
N LYS A 207 -7.86 -16.43 16.81
CA LYS A 207 -6.45 -16.58 17.22
C LYS A 207 -5.76 -17.77 16.54
N GLN A 208 -6.44 -18.93 16.50
CA GLN A 208 -5.95 -20.11 15.81
C GLN A 208 -5.79 -19.87 14.32
N ALA A 209 -6.80 -19.28 13.66
CA ALA A 209 -6.75 -19.01 12.24
C ALA A 209 -5.65 -17.99 11.87
N LYS A 210 -5.47 -16.93 12.65
CA LYS A 210 -4.37 -15.96 12.48
C LYS A 210 -3.00 -16.63 12.63
N ALA A 211 -2.83 -17.53 13.59
CA ALA A 211 -1.58 -18.26 13.77
C ALA A 211 -1.25 -19.17 12.57
N LEU A 212 -2.24 -19.84 11.99
CA LEU A 212 -2.08 -20.63 10.77
C LEU A 212 -1.71 -19.73 9.56
N ALA A 213 -2.39 -18.62 9.40
CA ALA A 213 -2.11 -17.65 8.33
C ALA A 213 -0.71 -17.05 8.43
N ASN A 214 -0.22 -16.77 9.65
CA ASN A 214 1.15 -16.29 9.88
C ASN A 214 2.21 -17.29 9.43
N SER A 215 1.86 -18.59 9.43
CA SER A 215 2.70 -19.68 8.90
C SER A 215 2.41 -20.02 7.44
N ASP A 216 1.74 -19.14 6.70
CA ASP A 216 1.32 -19.33 5.30
C ASP A 216 0.36 -20.52 5.07
N GLN A 217 -0.28 -21.04 6.13
CA GLN A 217 -1.24 -22.15 6.09
C GLN A 217 -2.68 -21.62 5.89
N TYR A 218 -2.90 -20.92 4.78
CA TYR A 218 -4.18 -20.24 4.50
C TYR A 218 -5.34 -21.21 4.28
N GLU A 219 -5.13 -22.37 3.64
CA GLU A 219 -6.20 -23.36 3.43
C GLU A 219 -6.71 -23.94 4.76
N GLU A 220 -5.77 -24.19 5.69
CA GLU A 220 -6.12 -24.65 7.03
C GLU A 220 -6.84 -23.55 7.82
N ALA A 221 -6.38 -22.30 7.69
CA ALA A 221 -7.03 -21.14 8.30
C ALA A 221 -8.46 -20.94 7.77
N ILE A 222 -8.69 -21.10 6.48
CA ILE A 222 -10.02 -21.07 5.86
C ILE A 222 -10.90 -22.20 6.42
N SER A 223 -10.36 -23.42 6.55
CA SER A 223 -11.07 -24.56 7.12
C SER A 223 -11.50 -24.32 8.57
N VAL A 224 -10.70 -23.60 9.34
CA VAL A 224 -11.06 -23.17 10.71
C VAL A 224 -12.25 -22.20 10.67
N MET A 225 -12.22 -21.21 9.76
CA MET A 225 -13.33 -20.26 9.60
C MET A 225 -14.59 -20.93 9.09
N ASP A 226 -14.51 -21.87 8.15
CA ASP A 226 -15.67 -22.62 7.64
C ASP A 226 -16.40 -23.36 8.75
N ARG A 227 -15.67 -24.09 9.61
CA ARG A 227 -16.26 -24.78 10.76
C ARG A 227 -16.89 -23.81 11.77
N ALA A 228 -16.27 -22.66 11.98
CA ALA A 228 -16.81 -21.63 12.86
C ALA A 228 -18.12 -21.05 12.31
N LEU A 229 -18.19 -20.83 11.00
CA LEU A 229 -19.39 -20.33 10.31
C LEU A 229 -20.53 -21.35 10.25
N GLU A 230 -20.27 -22.65 10.37
CA GLU A 230 -21.33 -23.67 10.55
C GLU A 230 -22.08 -23.46 11.87
N VAL A 231 -21.43 -22.88 12.89
CA VAL A 231 -22.01 -22.63 14.21
C VAL A 231 -22.59 -21.22 14.32
N ASP A 232 -21.92 -20.23 13.75
CA ASP A 232 -22.28 -18.81 13.82
C ASP A 232 -22.10 -18.17 12.43
N ALA A 233 -23.12 -18.40 11.58
CA ALA A 233 -23.07 -18.09 10.15
C ALA A 233 -22.94 -16.58 9.84
N ASP A 234 -23.41 -15.72 10.73
CA ASP A 234 -23.46 -14.27 10.54
C ASP A 234 -22.33 -13.53 11.29
N ASN A 235 -21.35 -14.26 11.81
CA ASN A 235 -20.24 -13.67 12.55
C ASN A 235 -19.32 -12.88 11.60
N LEU A 236 -19.29 -11.57 11.78
CA LEU A 236 -18.54 -10.65 10.92
C LEU A 236 -17.03 -10.92 10.92
N ASP A 237 -16.47 -11.30 12.06
CA ASP A 237 -15.03 -11.59 12.16
C ASP A 237 -14.69 -12.87 11.36
N PHE A 238 -15.49 -13.91 11.49
CA PHE A 238 -15.27 -15.17 10.76
C PHE A 238 -15.41 -14.97 9.25
N ILE A 239 -16.41 -14.21 8.79
CA ILE A 239 -16.61 -13.90 7.37
C ILE A 239 -15.46 -13.04 6.86
N TYR A 240 -15.03 -12.02 7.61
CA TYR A 240 -13.92 -11.16 7.23
C TYR A 240 -12.62 -11.97 7.09
N TYR A 241 -12.23 -12.75 8.10
CA TYR A 241 -10.98 -13.51 8.04
C TYR A 241 -11.01 -14.58 6.95
N LYS A 242 -12.14 -15.24 6.73
CA LYS A 242 -12.29 -16.14 5.58
C LYS A 242 -12.06 -15.43 4.26
N GLY A 243 -12.71 -14.30 4.05
CA GLY A 243 -12.54 -13.47 2.84
C GLY A 243 -11.10 -13.00 2.66
N TYR A 244 -10.47 -12.55 3.75
CA TYR A 244 -9.07 -12.11 3.74
C TYR A 244 -8.11 -13.26 3.36
N PHE A 245 -8.26 -14.44 3.96
CA PHE A 245 -7.42 -15.60 3.62
C PHE A 245 -7.61 -16.07 2.18
N LEU A 246 -8.85 -16.06 1.68
CA LEU A 246 -9.15 -16.35 0.27
C LEU A 246 -8.48 -15.34 -0.67
N GLN A 247 -8.50 -14.06 -0.31
CA GLN A 247 -7.82 -13.00 -1.05
C GLN A 247 -6.30 -13.24 -1.14
N GLU A 248 -5.66 -13.65 -0.04
CA GLU A 248 -4.22 -13.96 -0.02
C GLU A 248 -3.87 -15.17 -0.91
N LEU A 249 -4.78 -16.11 -1.06
CA LEU A 249 -4.69 -17.22 -2.03
C LEU A 249 -5.08 -16.81 -3.47
N LYS A 250 -5.37 -15.53 -3.71
CA LYS A 250 -5.84 -15.00 -5.02
C LYS A 250 -7.18 -15.60 -5.49
N ARG A 251 -7.95 -16.16 -4.57
CA ARG A 251 -9.33 -16.63 -4.78
C ARG A 251 -10.30 -15.46 -4.63
N TYR A 252 -10.11 -14.45 -5.47
CA TYR A 252 -10.77 -13.14 -5.34
C TYR A 252 -12.29 -13.21 -5.44
N GLU A 253 -12.82 -14.06 -6.32
CA GLU A 253 -14.27 -14.22 -6.49
C GLU A 253 -14.92 -14.75 -5.22
N GLU A 254 -14.33 -15.74 -4.58
CA GLU A 254 -14.81 -16.30 -3.31
C GLU A 254 -14.65 -15.32 -2.15
N ALA A 255 -13.56 -14.54 -2.13
CA ALA A 255 -13.35 -13.47 -1.15
C ALA A 255 -14.43 -12.39 -1.26
N LEU A 256 -14.77 -11.97 -2.49
CA LEU A 256 -15.85 -10.99 -2.74
C LEU A 256 -17.21 -11.55 -2.28
N GLN A 257 -17.51 -12.82 -2.51
CA GLN A 257 -18.75 -13.45 -2.01
C GLN A 257 -18.86 -13.34 -0.48
N CYS A 258 -17.75 -13.50 0.25
CA CYS A 258 -17.72 -13.28 1.70
C CYS A 258 -18.09 -11.82 2.06
N TYR A 259 -17.44 -10.85 1.45
CA TYR A 259 -17.66 -9.42 1.76
C TYR A 259 -19.04 -8.94 1.32
N GLU A 260 -19.50 -9.35 0.14
CA GLU A 260 -20.84 -9.03 -0.38
C GLU A 260 -21.96 -9.64 0.45
N SER A 261 -21.74 -10.79 1.09
CA SER A 261 -22.73 -11.38 2.00
C SER A 261 -23.03 -10.45 3.18
N ILE A 262 -22.01 -9.78 3.71
CA ILE A 262 -22.17 -8.77 4.77
C ILE A 262 -22.91 -7.54 4.25
N LEU A 263 -22.50 -7.01 3.08
CA LEU A 263 -23.15 -5.83 2.49
C LEU A 263 -24.59 -6.08 2.09
N SER A 264 -24.96 -7.33 1.82
CA SER A 264 -26.36 -7.72 1.57
C SER A 264 -27.20 -7.70 2.85
N MET A 265 -26.60 -8.03 3.99
CA MET A 265 -27.28 -8.00 5.31
C MET A 265 -27.27 -6.59 5.92
N ASP A 266 -26.16 -5.88 5.80
CA ASP A 266 -25.96 -4.53 6.32
C ASP A 266 -25.31 -3.63 5.25
N PRO A 267 -26.10 -3.00 4.37
CA PRO A 267 -25.58 -2.10 3.35
C PRO A 267 -24.91 -0.83 3.87
N ALA A 268 -25.04 -0.53 5.17
CA ALA A 268 -24.38 0.61 5.81
C ALA A 268 -23.02 0.25 6.42
N ASN A 269 -22.56 -0.99 6.27
CA ASN A 269 -21.27 -1.43 6.83
C ASN A 269 -20.10 -0.95 5.98
N LEU A 270 -19.64 0.26 6.28
CA LEU A 270 -18.61 0.97 5.53
C LEU A 270 -17.29 0.18 5.41
N GLU A 271 -16.92 -0.56 6.46
CA GLU A 271 -15.67 -1.32 6.50
C GLU A 271 -15.62 -2.36 5.37
N PHE A 272 -16.72 -3.01 5.06
CA PHE A 272 -16.77 -4.04 4.01
C PHE A 272 -16.74 -3.48 2.60
N TYR A 273 -17.16 -2.25 2.36
CA TYR A 273 -16.90 -1.58 1.08
C TYR A 273 -15.39 -1.40 0.84
N PHE A 274 -14.64 -1.07 1.88
CA PHE A 274 -13.18 -0.96 1.79
C PHE A 274 -12.52 -2.32 1.48
N TYR A 275 -12.95 -3.39 2.15
CA TYR A 275 -12.42 -4.73 1.87
C TYR A 275 -12.76 -5.20 0.46
N THR A 276 -13.98 -4.94 -0.01
CA THR A 276 -14.40 -5.22 -1.39
C THR A 276 -13.55 -4.44 -2.40
N ALA A 277 -13.37 -3.14 -2.17
CA ALA A 277 -12.54 -2.30 -3.04
C ALA A 277 -11.08 -2.78 -3.09
N ASN A 278 -10.48 -3.15 -1.95
CA ASN A 278 -9.14 -3.70 -1.90
C ASN A 278 -9.00 -5.02 -2.64
N CYS A 279 -9.96 -5.92 -2.47
CA CYS A 279 -10.00 -7.19 -3.19
C CYS A 279 -10.08 -6.97 -4.71
N LEU A 280 -10.97 -6.09 -5.17
CA LEU A 280 -11.11 -5.73 -6.58
C LEU A 280 -9.86 -5.07 -7.16
N ARG A 281 -9.19 -4.23 -6.37
CA ARG A 281 -7.92 -3.61 -6.73
C ARG A 281 -6.81 -4.67 -6.93
N LEU A 282 -6.67 -5.63 -6.02
CA LEU A 282 -5.74 -6.75 -6.15
C LEU A 282 -6.09 -7.66 -7.34
N TRP A 283 -7.36 -7.81 -7.64
CA TRP A 283 -7.85 -8.54 -8.80
C TRP A 283 -7.75 -7.74 -10.12
N LYS A 284 -7.18 -6.53 -10.06
CA LYS A 284 -7.01 -5.63 -11.23
C LYS A 284 -8.32 -5.24 -11.92
N LYS A 285 -9.34 -4.96 -11.13
CA LYS A 285 -10.65 -4.45 -11.56
C LYS A 285 -10.85 -3.00 -11.08
N PRO A 286 -10.18 -2.02 -11.71
CA PRO A 286 -10.09 -0.66 -11.20
C PRO A 286 -11.44 0.06 -11.13
N GLU A 287 -12.29 -0.06 -12.16
CA GLU A 287 -13.56 0.65 -12.16
C GLU A 287 -14.53 0.13 -11.10
N GLU A 288 -14.56 -1.19 -10.92
CA GLU A 288 -15.37 -1.82 -9.88
C GLU A 288 -14.87 -1.41 -8.48
N ALA A 289 -13.56 -1.38 -8.27
CA ALA A 289 -12.97 -0.92 -7.00
C ALA A 289 -13.31 0.54 -6.68
N LEU A 290 -13.24 1.42 -7.68
CA LEU A 290 -13.60 2.83 -7.52
C LEU A 290 -15.07 3.02 -7.18
N GLN A 291 -15.97 2.20 -7.76
CA GLN A 291 -17.39 2.23 -7.43
C GLN A 291 -17.64 1.87 -5.94
N GLU A 292 -16.90 0.91 -5.38
CA GLU A 292 -17.04 0.58 -3.96
C GLU A 292 -16.57 1.72 -3.03
N TYR A 293 -15.49 2.41 -3.41
CA TYR A 293 -15.08 3.63 -2.70
C TYR A 293 -16.14 4.74 -2.81
N ASP A 294 -16.77 4.91 -3.98
CA ASP A 294 -17.83 5.90 -4.18
C ASP A 294 -19.03 5.63 -3.28
N LYS A 295 -19.49 4.39 -3.19
CA LYS A 295 -20.57 3.99 -2.28
C LYS A 295 -20.25 4.32 -0.82
N ALA A 296 -19.04 4.02 -0.37
CA ALA A 296 -18.60 4.36 0.99
C ALA A 296 -18.56 5.88 1.22
N CYS A 297 -18.06 6.65 0.24
CA CYS A 297 -18.03 8.12 0.32
C CYS A 297 -19.42 8.76 0.30
N GLU A 298 -20.39 8.17 -0.39
CA GLU A 298 -21.77 8.63 -0.41
C GLU A 298 -22.47 8.36 0.92
N LEU A 299 -22.23 7.20 1.52
CA LEU A 299 -22.81 6.82 2.82
C LEU A 299 -22.19 7.62 3.98
N ALA A 300 -20.91 7.98 3.89
CA ALA A 300 -20.20 8.73 4.91
C ALA A 300 -19.42 9.92 4.31
N PRO A 301 -20.10 10.98 3.85
CA PRO A 301 -19.47 12.07 3.11
C PRO A 301 -18.44 12.88 3.91
N ASN A 302 -18.52 12.86 5.23
CA ASN A 302 -17.61 13.55 6.13
C ASN A 302 -16.44 12.66 6.61
N GLU A 303 -16.46 11.37 6.27
CA GLU A 303 -15.39 10.45 6.62
C GLU A 303 -14.25 10.54 5.59
N THR A 304 -13.04 10.89 6.05
CA THR A 304 -11.91 11.13 5.15
C THR A 304 -11.25 9.86 4.65
N PHE A 305 -11.35 8.77 5.40
CA PHE A 305 -10.66 7.50 5.13
C PHE A 305 -10.93 6.96 3.71
N TYR A 306 -12.20 6.79 3.34
CA TYR A 306 -12.56 6.17 2.04
C TYR A 306 -12.16 7.06 0.87
N ARG A 307 -12.37 8.37 1.00
CA ARG A 307 -11.99 9.37 0.00
C ARG A 307 -10.48 9.45 -0.18
N TYR A 308 -9.72 9.37 0.90
CA TYR A 308 -8.26 9.35 0.86
C TYR A 308 -7.75 8.13 0.09
N HIS A 309 -8.24 6.92 0.42
CA HIS A 309 -7.85 5.69 -0.26
C HIS A 309 -8.29 5.66 -1.73
N LYS A 310 -9.46 6.21 -2.06
CA LYS A 310 -9.89 6.42 -3.44
C LYS A 310 -8.90 7.32 -4.19
N SER A 311 -8.55 8.47 -3.62
CA SER A 311 -7.61 9.40 -4.25
C SER A 311 -6.23 8.77 -4.45
N ASN A 312 -5.73 8.00 -3.48
CA ASN A 312 -4.49 7.25 -3.64
C ASN A 312 -4.57 6.25 -4.79
N TYR A 313 -5.65 5.51 -4.88
CA TYR A 313 -5.83 4.56 -5.97
C TYR A 313 -5.94 5.24 -7.34
N LEU A 314 -6.63 6.36 -7.45
CA LEU A 314 -6.67 7.17 -8.67
C LEU A 314 -5.26 7.63 -9.10
N ARG A 315 -4.41 8.03 -8.15
CA ARG A 315 -3.00 8.39 -8.43
C ARG A 315 -2.20 7.19 -8.96
N GLU A 316 -2.38 6.02 -8.40
CA GLU A 316 -1.74 4.78 -8.86
C GLU A 316 -2.16 4.41 -10.28
N LEU A 317 -3.41 4.68 -10.65
CA LEU A 317 -3.95 4.50 -11.98
C LEU A 317 -3.53 5.61 -12.98
N GLY A 318 -2.76 6.63 -12.51
CA GLY A 318 -2.39 7.79 -13.31
C GLY A 318 -3.54 8.78 -13.57
N ARG A 319 -4.69 8.62 -12.90
CA ARG A 319 -5.89 9.48 -13.03
C ARG A 319 -5.76 10.71 -12.12
N HIS A 320 -4.74 11.53 -12.40
CA HIS A 320 -4.34 12.63 -11.52
C HIS A 320 -5.37 13.75 -11.43
N GLU A 321 -6.14 14.06 -12.50
CA GLU A 321 -7.22 15.04 -12.47
C GLU A 321 -8.29 14.66 -11.42
N GLU A 322 -8.71 13.42 -11.46
CA GLU A 322 -9.72 12.91 -10.52
C GLU A 322 -9.18 12.84 -9.10
N ALA A 323 -7.91 12.48 -8.94
CA ALA A 323 -7.24 12.49 -7.63
C ALA A 323 -7.20 13.90 -7.02
N VAL A 324 -6.94 14.94 -7.83
CA VAL A 324 -6.97 16.35 -7.37
C VAL A 324 -8.37 16.73 -6.87
N ILE A 325 -9.42 16.34 -7.60
CA ILE A 325 -10.81 16.61 -7.19
C ILE A 325 -11.11 15.98 -5.82
N GLU A 326 -10.69 14.74 -5.60
CA GLU A 326 -10.90 14.08 -4.29
C GLU A 326 -10.06 14.72 -3.18
N MET A 327 -8.83 15.17 -3.47
CA MET A 327 -8.01 15.92 -2.51
C MET A 327 -8.61 17.28 -2.17
N ASP A 328 -9.25 17.98 -3.12
CA ASP A 328 -9.98 19.22 -2.83
C ASP A 328 -11.13 19.01 -1.86
N LYS A 329 -11.89 17.93 -2.03
CA LYS A 329 -12.96 17.55 -1.09
C LYS A 329 -12.40 17.22 0.30
N LEU A 330 -11.26 16.52 0.38
CA LEU A 330 -10.57 16.22 1.64
C LEU A 330 -10.09 17.49 2.36
N LEU A 331 -9.48 18.43 1.61
CA LEU A 331 -9.04 19.71 2.15
C LEU A 331 -10.20 20.63 2.56
N ALA A 332 -11.37 20.50 1.94
CA ALA A 332 -12.58 21.18 2.39
C ALA A 332 -13.05 20.67 3.77
N LEU A 333 -12.87 19.36 4.05
CA LEU A 333 -13.19 18.76 5.35
C LEU A 333 -12.11 19.05 6.41
N GLN A 334 -10.84 18.99 6.02
CA GLN A 334 -9.68 19.17 6.90
C GLN A 334 -8.63 20.09 6.26
N PRO A 335 -8.82 21.43 6.32
CA PRO A 335 -8.00 22.39 5.57
C PRO A 335 -6.51 22.42 5.99
N ASN A 336 -6.21 22.01 7.21
CA ASN A 336 -4.86 22.09 7.79
C ASN A 336 -4.06 20.80 7.59
N ARG A 337 -4.58 19.80 6.88
CA ARG A 337 -3.87 18.57 6.58
C ARG A 337 -2.79 18.82 5.54
N TYR A 338 -1.55 18.93 6.00
CA TYR A 338 -0.37 19.17 5.15
C TYR A 338 -0.11 18.01 4.18
N ASP A 339 -0.39 16.77 4.59
CA ASP A 339 -0.27 15.59 3.74
C ASP A 339 -1.25 15.62 2.55
N PHE A 340 -2.49 16.05 2.74
CA PHE A 340 -3.46 16.21 1.65
C PHE A 340 -3.01 17.28 0.65
N SER A 341 -2.53 18.42 1.14
CA SER A 341 -1.97 19.50 0.30
C SER A 341 -0.75 19.02 -0.49
N PHE A 342 0.12 18.24 0.14
CA PHE A 342 1.30 17.66 -0.49
C PHE A 342 0.91 16.65 -1.59
N HIS A 343 -0.02 15.75 -1.33
CA HIS A 343 -0.50 14.79 -2.33
C HIS A 343 -1.22 15.47 -3.50
N LYS A 344 -1.99 16.54 -3.23
CA LYS A 344 -2.58 17.37 -4.29
C LYS A 344 -1.50 18.00 -5.17
N ALA A 345 -0.47 18.61 -4.55
CA ALA A 345 0.64 19.20 -5.28
C ALA A 345 1.38 18.18 -6.16
N ASN A 346 1.58 16.95 -5.67
CA ASN A 346 2.19 15.89 -6.46
C ASN A 346 1.36 15.50 -7.70
N SER A 347 0.05 15.38 -7.56
CA SER A 347 -0.85 15.10 -8.69
C SER A 347 -0.85 16.23 -9.71
N LEU A 348 -0.87 17.50 -9.27
CA LEU A 348 -0.79 18.67 -10.13
C LEU A 348 0.53 18.75 -10.90
N ARG A 349 1.65 18.39 -10.25
CA ARG A 349 2.96 18.30 -10.92
C ARG A 349 2.98 17.22 -12.00
N SER A 350 2.39 16.05 -11.73
CA SER A 350 2.26 14.99 -12.73
C SER A 350 1.44 15.43 -13.96
N LEU A 351 0.52 16.39 -13.79
CA LEU A 351 -0.27 17.01 -14.84
C LEU A 351 0.45 18.19 -15.55
N GLY A 352 1.66 18.54 -15.14
CA GLY A 352 2.36 19.73 -15.64
C GLY A 352 1.78 21.07 -15.14
N LYS A 353 0.85 21.04 -14.19
CA LYS A 353 0.21 22.23 -13.61
C LYS A 353 1.06 22.83 -12.48
N HIS A 354 2.27 23.32 -12.84
CA HIS A 354 3.29 23.72 -11.87
C HIS A 354 2.88 24.92 -11.00
N LYS A 355 2.12 25.89 -11.54
CA LYS A 355 1.62 27.04 -10.76
C LYS A 355 0.66 26.58 -9.65
N GLU A 356 -0.32 25.77 -10.01
CA GLU A 356 -1.30 25.21 -9.05
C GLU A 356 -0.62 24.28 -8.05
N ALA A 357 0.41 23.54 -8.47
CA ALA A 357 1.21 22.70 -7.59
C ALA A 357 1.97 23.53 -6.54
N ILE A 358 2.51 24.69 -6.91
CA ILE A 358 3.15 25.62 -5.97
C ILE A 358 2.15 26.15 -4.96
N GLU A 359 0.97 26.57 -5.38
CA GLU A 359 -0.09 27.02 -4.46
C GLU A 359 -0.48 25.93 -3.45
N ALA A 360 -0.64 24.70 -3.92
CA ALA A 360 -0.94 23.57 -3.05
C ALA A 360 0.19 23.26 -2.06
N ILE A 361 1.47 23.29 -2.50
CA ILE A 361 2.60 23.03 -1.60
C ILE A 361 2.82 24.18 -0.61
N GLU A 362 2.50 25.42 -0.97
CA GLU A 362 2.54 26.56 -0.05
C GLU A 362 1.55 26.39 1.12
N ASN A 363 0.40 25.78 0.88
CA ASN A 363 -0.50 25.43 1.96
C ASN A 363 0.11 24.37 2.90
N ALA A 364 0.82 23.39 2.37
CA ALA A 364 1.57 22.43 3.20
C ALA A 364 2.68 23.12 4.01
N ILE A 365 3.46 24.01 3.38
CA ILE A 365 4.53 24.80 4.04
C ILE A 365 3.94 25.68 5.16
N LYS A 366 2.78 26.27 4.96
CA LYS A 366 2.12 27.09 5.98
C LYS A 366 1.80 26.29 7.25
N ASN A 367 1.42 25.03 7.10
CA ASN A 367 1.07 24.15 8.21
C ASN A 367 2.30 23.43 8.82
N ASP A 368 3.36 23.22 8.05
CA ASP A 368 4.64 22.65 8.51
C ASP A 368 5.82 23.36 7.81
N PRO A 369 6.19 24.58 8.28
CA PRO A 369 7.16 25.42 7.58
C PRO A 369 8.60 24.90 7.61
N THR A 370 8.92 23.97 8.47
CA THR A 370 10.27 23.45 8.65
C THR A 370 10.56 22.19 7.84
N ASN A 371 9.57 21.65 7.12
CA ASN A 371 9.72 20.42 6.38
C ASN A 371 10.54 20.65 5.07
N PRO A 372 11.74 20.09 4.96
CA PRO A 372 12.61 20.32 3.79
C PRO A 372 12.03 19.71 2.51
N LEU A 373 11.18 18.67 2.62
CA LEU A 373 10.51 18.03 1.50
C LEU A 373 9.64 19.03 0.73
N TYR A 374 8.83 19.83 1.43
CA TYR A 374 7.95 20.81 0.80
C TYR A 374 8.70 21.91 0.09
N HIS A 375 9.77 22.42 0.71
CA HIS A 375 10.64 23.42 0.10
C HIS A 375 11.35 22.89 -1.15
N SER A 376 11.83 21.65 -1.11
CA SER A 376 12.42 20.98 -2.27
C SER A 376 11.42 20.83 -3.42
N HIS A 377 10.20 20.39 -3.12
CA HIS A 377 9.14 20.25 -4.13
C HIS A 377 8.69 21.58 -4.71
N LYS A 378 8.60 22.63 -3.90
CA LYS A 378 8.33 24.00 -4.39
C LYS A 378 9.41 24.45 -5.35
N LYS A 379 10.69 24.28 -4.97
CA LYS A 379 11.84 24.62 -5.82
C LYS A 379 11.80 23.91 -7.17
N GLN A 380 11.57 22.59 -7.18
CA GLN A 380 11.45 21.81 -8.41
C GLN A 380 10.33 22.32 -9.32
N SER A 381 9.18 22.69 -8.76
CA SER A 381 8.06 23.24 -9.54
C SER A 381 8.37 24.63 -10.11
N LEU A 382 9.11 25.47 -9.38
CA LEU A 382 9.59 26.76 -9.86
C LEU A 382 10.60 26.62 -11.01
N GLU A 383 11.53 25.68 -10.91
CA GLU A 383 12.52 25.39 -11.96
C GLU A 383 11.85 24.93 -13.27
N LEU A 384 10.72 24.24 -13.18
CA LEU A 384 9.95 23.79 -14.36
C LEU A 384 9.06 24.89 -14.97
N LEU A 385 8.86 26.01 -14.28
CA LEU A 385 8.16 27.17 -14.81
C LEU A 385 9.06 28.13 -15.62
N GLY A 386 10.39 27.98 -15.49
CA GLY A 386 11.38 28.81 -16.16
C GLY A 386 11.66 30.07 -15.40
#